data_5cb3475099ca862ea8c5498cb2f9b856
#
_entry.id   5cb3475099ca862ea8c5498cb2f9b856
#
_cell.length_a   1.000
_cell.length_b   1.000
_cell.length_c   1.000
_cell.angle_alpha   90.00
_cell.angle_beta   90.00
_cell.angle_gamma   90.00
#
_symmetry.space_group_name_H-M   'P 1'
#
loop_
_entity.id
_entity.type
_entity.pdbx_description
1 polymer ?
#
loop_
_entity_poly.entity_id
_entity_poly.type
_entity_poly.pdbx_seq_one_letter_code
_entity_poly.pdbx_strand_id
1 'polypeptide(L)'
;MLEINVLIVYYSKHGNSAKMAKLIARGVASVEHCNAIIRSVKPVGDEDYGGVDPIVTELDLQSCDGLILGSPARFGNMAAPLKQFIDETGTQWFSGTLTDKPAAVFTSSSSLHGGQETTLLTMMLPLLHHGMLIAGLPYSEKALLHTESGGTPYGPSHWSGNDSERVIDKNEKNLCLAMGKRVADFAKRLKLSN
;
A
#
# COMPACT_ATOMS: atom_id res chain seq x y z
N MET A 1 -23.86 5.83 11.48
CA MET A 1 -22.52 6.45 11.61
C MET A 1 -21.83 6.30 10.28
N LEU A 2 -21.03 7.29 9.88
CA LEU A 2 -20.30 7.25 8.60
C LEU A 2 -19.12 6.28 8.72
N GLU A 3 -19.13 5.20 7.94
CA GLU A 3 -18.02 4.26 7.88
C GLU A 3 -17.02 4.70 6.80
N ILE A 4 -15.74 4.55 7.10
CA ILE A 4 -14.60 4.89 6.23
C ILE A 4 -13.96 3.61 5.76
N ASN A 5 -13.83 3.42 4.46
CA ASN A 5 -13.25 2.25 3.85
C ASN A 5 -11.88 2.56 3.26
N VAL A 6 -10.81 2.01 3.82
CA VAL A 6 -9.46 2.09 3.26
C VAL A 6 -9.15 0.79 2.52
N LEU A 7 -9.00 0.89 1.20
CA LEU A 7 -8.66 -0.22 0.33
C LEU A 7 -7.15 -0.42 0.30
N ILE A 8 -6.69 -1.64 0.57
CA ILE A 8 -5.27 -2.03 0.50
C ILE A 8 -5.13 -3.06 -0.61
N VAL A 9 -4.54 -2.65 -1.73
CA VAL A 9 -4.33 -3.51 -2.91
C VAL A 9 -2.86 -3.87 -3.02
N TYR A 10 -2.54 -5.15 -3.18
CA TYR A 10 -1.17 -5.57 -3.26
C TYR A 10 -0.95 -6.75 -4.24
N TYR A 11 0.32 -6.89 -4.69
CA TYR A 11 0.86 -8.12 -5.23
C TYR A 11 1.90 -8.70 -4.27
N SER A 12 1.94 -10.04 -4.14
CA SER A 12 2.93 -10.71 -3.27
C SER A 12 3.27 -12.10 -3.80
N LYS A 13 4.51 -12.31 -4.23
CA LYS A 13 4.98 -13.64 -4.72
C LYS A 13 5.38 -14.57 -3.56
N HIS A 14 6.07 -14.05 -2.55
CA HIS A 14 6.63 -14.80 -1.42
C HIS A 14 5.98 -14.46 -0.07
N GLY A 15 4.82 -13.81 -0.07
CA GLY A 15 4.07 -13.49 1.13
C GLY A 15 4.53 -12.22 1.90
N ASN A 16 5.67 -11.61 1.58
CA ASN A 16 6.19 -10.47 2.37
C ASN A 16 5.32 -9.23 2.24
N SER A 17 4.93 -8.84 1.01
CA SER A 17 3.97 -7.72 0.82
C SER A 17 2.61 -8.04 1.47
N ALA A 18 2.15 -9.29 1.44
CA ALA A 18 0.92 -9.71 2.13
C ALA A 18 1.00 -9.53 3.64
N LYS A 19 2.15 -9.90 4.26
CA LYS A 19 2.38 -9.67 5.71
C LYS A 19 2.33 -8.17 6.05
N MET A 20 2.94 -7.32 5.22
CA MET A 20 2.89 -5.86 5.39
C MET A 20 1.46 -5.33 5.26
N ALA A 21 0.70 -5.75 4.25
CA ALA A 21 -0.70 -5.36 4.05
C ALA A 21 -1.56 -5.65 5.29
N LYS A 22 -1.37 -6.80 5.94
CA LYS A 22 -2.07 -7.16 7.19
C LYS A 22 -1.68 -6.24 8.37
N LEU A 23 -0.44 -5.80 8.45
CA LEU A 23 -0.01 -4.83 9.47
C LEU A 23 -0.59 -3.43 9.20
N ILE A 24 -0.60 -3.00 7.96
CA ILE A 24 -1.22 -1.73 7.53
C ILE A 24 -2.72 -1.76 7.85
N ALA A 25 -3.42 -2.86 7.53
CA ALA A 25 -4.83 -3.05 7.85
C ALA A 25 -5.12 -2.91 9.35
N ARG A 26 -4.24 -3.43 10.21
CA ARG A 26 -4.35 -3.25 11.66
C ARG A 26 -4.19 -1.78 12.07
N GLY A 27 -3.33 -1.03 11.35
CA GLY A 27 -3.21 0.42 11.53
C GLY A 27 -4.50 1.15 11.17
N VAL A 28 -5.12 0.81 10.03
CA VAL A 28 -6.43 1.35 9.63
C VAL A 28 -7.50 1.04 10.69
N ALA A 29 -7.62 -0.22 11.10
CA ALA A 29 -8.61 -0.66 12.07
C ALA A 29 -8.42 -0.07 13.49
N SER A 30 -7.28 0.56 13.78
CA SER A 30 -7.05 1.29 15.03
C SER A 30 -7.74 2.65 15.08
N VAL A 31 -8.25 3.14 13.97
CA VAL A 31 -9.01 4.38 13.87
C VAL A 31 -10.50 4.06 13.93
N GLU A 32 -11.19 4.71 14.83
CA GLU A 32 -12.62 4.48 15.05
C GLU A 32 -13.45 4.75 13.78
N HIS A 33 -14.38 3.85 13.45
CA HIS A 33 -15.23 3.86 12.24
C HIS A 33 -14.45 3.71 10.92
N CYS A 34 -13.23 3.15 10.95
CA CYS A 34 -12.45 2.86 9.76
C CYS A 34 -12.30 1.35 9.54
N ASN A 35 -12.63 0.91 8.34
CA ASN A 35 -12.53 -0.48 7.89
C ASN A 35 -11.35 -0.63 6.92
N ALA A 36 -10.57 -1.68 7.07
CA ALA A 36 -9.55 -2.08 6.12
C ALA A 36 -10.08 -3.16 5.19
N ILE A 37 -10.04 -2.91 3.89
CA ILE A 37 -10.42 -3.86 2.84
C ILE A 37 -9.14 -4.31 2.14
N ILE A 38 -8.72 -5.54 2.38
CA ILE A 38 -7.52 -6.10 1.77
C ILE A 38 -7.90 -6.83 0.48
N ARG A 39 -7.19 -6.53 -0.60
CA ARG A 39 -7.33 -7.16 -1.91
C ARG A 39 -5.98 -7.46 -2.53
N SER A 40 -5.97 -8.46 -3.36
CA SER A 40 -4.81 -8.79 -4.21
C SER A 40 -5.10 -8.48 -5.67
N VAL A 41 -4.07 -8.45 -6.51
CA VAL A 41 -4.23 -8.35 -7.96
C VAL A 41 -4.04 -9.71 -8.62
N LYS A 42 -4.59 -9.89 -9.82
CA LYS A 42 -4.38 -11.11 -10.61
C LYS A 42 -2.89 -11.27 -10.96
N PRO A 43 -2.33 -12.48 -10.92
CA PRO A 43 -1.00 -12.73 -11.44
C PRO A 43 -0.98 -12.52 -12.97
N VAL A 44 0.22 -12.31 -13.52
CA VAL A 44 0.42 -12.26 -14.98
C VAL A 44 0.91 -13.64 -15.45
N GLY A 45 0.28 -14.17 -16.51
CA GLY A 45 0.60 -15.51 -17.03
C GLY A 45 0.07 -16.65 -16.16
N ASP A 46 0.68 -17.82 -16.28
CA ASP A 46 0.29 -19.05 -15.58
C ASP A 46 0.94 -19.17 -14.17
N GLU A 47 1.34 -18.06 -13.55
CA GLU A 47 1.90 -18.11 -12.21
C GLU A 47 0.82 -18.61 -11.23
N ASP A 48 1.17 -19.66 -10.48
CA ASP A 48 0.33 -20.12 -9.36
C ASP A 48 0.29 -19.02 -8.30
N TYR A 49 -0.87 -18.37 -8.18
CA TYR A 49 -1.08 -17.29 -7.23
C TYR A 49 -1.43 -17.89 -5.87
N GLY A 50 -0.43 -18.04 -5.00
CA GLY A 50 -0.61 -18.39 -3.60
C GLY A 50 -1.30 -17.31 -2.75
N GLY A 51 -2.03 -16.39 -3.38
CA GLY A 51 -2.72 -15.29 -2.70
C GLY A 51 -3.93 -15.77 -1.89
N VAL A 52 -3.97 -15.35 -0.63
CA VAL A 52 -5.03 -15.72 0.33
C VAL A 52 -6.19 -14.72 0.27
N ASP A 53 -5.93 -13.51 -0.20
CA ASP A 53 -6.92 -12.42 -0.17
C ASP A 53 -7.68 -12.30 -1.52
N PRO A 54 -8.96 -11.90 -1.51
CA PRO A 54 -9.75 -11.76 -2.74
C PRO A 54 -9.12 -10.80 -3.75
N ILE A 55 -9.38 -11.03 -5.04
CA ILE A 55 -8.95 -10.13 -6.12
C ILE A 55 -9.74 -8.82 -6.04
N VAL A 56 -9.05 -7.71 -6.28
CA VAL A 56 -9.65 -6.37 -6.33
C VAL A 56 -10.68 -6.27 -7.45
N THR A 57 -11.77 -5.57 -7.17
CA THR A 57 -12.88 -5.31 -8.10
C THR A 57 -13.04 -3.80 -8.35
N GLU A 58 -13.78 -3.45 -9.41
CA GLU A 58 -14.17 -2.05 -9.65
C GLU A 58 -14.99 -1.46 -8.49
N LEU A 59 -15.86 -2.26 -7.89
CA LEU A 59 -16.68 -1.83 -6.76
C LEU A 59 -15.80 -1.46 -5.55
N ASP A 60 -14.69 -2.18 -5.32
CA ASP A 60 -13.75 -1.84 -4.26
C ASP A 60 -13.16 -0.44 -4.48
N LEU A 61 -12.79 -0.08 -5.72
CA LEU A 61 -12.28 1.25 -6.07
C LEU A 61 -13.33 2.35 -5.94
N GLN A 62 -14.58 2.07 -6.36
CA GLN A 62 -15.67 3.03 -6.26
C GLN A 62 -16.05 3.32 -4.80
N SER A 63 -16.06 2.30 -3.95
CA SER A 63 -16.53 2.39 -2.57
C SER A 63 -15.46 2.77 -1.54
N CYS A 64 -14.17 2.81 -1.93
CA CYS A 64 -13.11 3.19 -0.99
C CYS A 64 -13.05 4.71 -0.75
N ASP A 65 -12.62 5.08 0.44
CA ASP A 65 -12.35 6.46 0.87
C ASP A 65 -10.85 6.79 0.92
N GLY A 66 -10.00 5.78 0.74
CA GLY A 66 -8.56 5.88 0.64
C GLY A 66 -7.96 4.61 0.04
N LEU A 67 -6.79 4.69 -0.57
CA LEU A 67 -6.14 3.58 -1.27
C LEU A 67 -4.67 3.44 -0.83
N ILE A 68 -4.25 2.21 -0.54
CA ILE A 68 -2.85 1.90 -0.27
C ILE A 68 -2.40 0.79 -1.23
N LEU A 69 -1.36 1.08 -2.04
CA LEU A 69 -0.81 0.11 -3.00
C LEU A 69 0.47 -0.53 -2.48
N GLY A 70 0.60 -1.83 -2.69
CA GLY A 70 1.77 -2.60 -2.28
C GLY A 70 2.33 -3.53 -3.34
N SER A 71 3.65 -3.54 -3.49
CA SER A 71 4.35 -4.40 -4.42
C SER A 71 5.72 -4.80 -3.91
N PRO A 72 6.23 -6.01 -4.21
CA PRO A 72 7.66 -6.24 -4.10
C PRO A 72 8.40 -5.39 -5.15
N ALA A 73 9.62 -4.97 -4.81
CA ALA A 73 10.50 -4.27 -5.74
C ALA A 73 10.92 -5.18 -6.91
N ARG A 74 10.85 -4.66 -8.13
CA ARG A 74 11.33 -5.28 -9.36
C ARG A 74 12.10 -4.24 -10.15
N PHE A 75 13.45 -4.33 -10.10
CA PHE A 75 14.32 -3.36 -10.79
C PHE A 75 14.00 -1.90 -10.46
N GLY A 76 13.72 -1.59 -9.17
CA GLY A 76 13.36 -0.25 -8.72
C GLY A 76 11.94 0.20 -9.09
N ASN A 77 11.08 -0.73 -9.52
CA ASN A 77 9.69 -0.47 -9.89
C ASN A 77 8.75 -1.52 -9.26
N MET A 78 7.44 -1.33 -9.41
CA MET A 78 6.44 -2.31 -9.00
C MET A 78 6.49 -3.57 -9.88
N ALA A 79 5.99 -4.68 -9.37
CA ALA A 79 5.84 -5.92 -10.12
C ALA A 79 4.76 -5.78 -11.22
N ALA A 80 4.95 -6.49 -12.34
CA ALA A 80 4.07 -6.44 -13.50
C ALA A 80 2.57 -6.66 -13.17
N PRO A 81 2.17 -7.58 -12.27
CA PRO A 81 0.77 -7.76 -11.94
C PRO A 81 0.12 -6.50 -11.33
N LEU A 82 0.83 -5.75 -10.48
CA LEU A 82 0.30 -4.50 -9.93
C LEU A 82 0.22 -3.42 -11.01
N LYS A 83 1.22 -3.33 -11.90
CA LYS A 83 1.20 -2.37 -13.01
C LYS A 83 0.07 -2.67 -13.98
N GLN A 84 -0.18 -3.93 -14.32
CA GLN A 84 -1.31 -4.32 -15.16
C GLN A 84 -2.64 -3.91 -14.53
N PHE A 85 -2.84 -4.18 -13.24
CA PHE A 85 -4.04 -3.71 -12.55
C PHE A 85 -4.23 -2.20 -12.69
N ILE A 86 -3.17 -1.40 -12.49
CA ILE A 86 -3.24 0.06 -12.64
C ILE A 86 -3.59 0.44 -14.08
N ASP A 87 -3.03 -0.20 -15.10
CA ASP A 87 -3.33 0.07 -16.50
C ASP A 87 -4.80 -0.25 -16.87
N GLU A 88 -5.41 -1.19 -16.17
CA GLU A 88 -6.82 -1.56 -16.33
C GLU A 88 -7.80 -0.54 -15.66
N THR A 89 -7.30 0.43 -14.87
CA THR A 89 -8.15 1.42 -14.19
C THR A 89 -8.48 2.68 -15.03
N GLY A 90 -8.32 2.63 -16.34
CA GLY A 90 -8.55 3.78 -17.23
C GLY A 90 -9.96 4.37 -17.14
N THR A 91 -10.99 3.55 -16.98
CA THR A 91 -12.39 4.00 -16.80
C THR A 91 -12.55 4.78 -15.49
N GLN A 92 -11.98 4.29 -14.40
CA GLN A 92 -12.00 4.93 -13.08
C GLN A 92 -11.22 6.23 -13.06
N TRP A 93 -10.10 6.29 -13.80
CA TRP A 93 -9.35 7.52 -14.00
C TRP A 93 -10.17 8.57 -14.72
N PHE A 94 -10.79 8.22 -15.87
CA PHE A 94 -11.59 9.13 -16.68
C PHE A 94 -12.82 9.67 -15.91
N SER A 95 -13.43 8.85 -15.06
CA SER A 95 -14.58 9.26 -14.23
C SER A 95 -14.20 9.99 -12.93
N GLY A 96 -12.92 10.15 -12.63
CA GLY A 96 -12.46 10.80 -11.40
C GLY A 96 -12.77 10.01 -10.11
N THR A 97 -12.96 8.68 -10.21
CA THR A 97 -13.39 7.83 -9.09
C THR A 97 -12.51 7.97 -7.83
N LEU A 98 -11.20 8.21 -8.01
CA LEU A 98 -10.23 8.29 -6.92
C LEU A 98 -9.77 9.73 -6.60
N THR A 99 -10.32 10.73 -7.30
CA THR A 99 -9.94 12.14 -7.10
C THR A 99 -10.14 12.57 -5.65
N ASP A 100 -9.17 13.32 -5.11
CA ASP A 100 -9.12 13.88 -3.75
C ASP A 100 -9.12 12.86 -2.60
N LYS A 101 -9.08 11.54 -2.90
CA LYS A 101 -8.92 10.51 -1.87
C LYS A 101 -7.44 10.38 -1.46
N PRO A 102 -7.14 10.13 -0.17
CA PRO A 102 -5.76 9.93 0.28
C PRO A 102 -5.22 8.59 -0.21
N ALA A 103 -3.94 8.59 -0.60
CA ALA A 103 -3.25 7.39 -1.04
C ALA A 103 -1.87 7.25 -0.41
N ALA A 104 -1.41 6.00 -0.27
CA ALA A 104 -0.07 5.67 0.17
C ALA A 104 0.45 4.42 -0.56
N VAL A 105 1.74 4.14 -0.38
CA VAL A 105 2.40 2.99 -1.02
C VAL A 105 3.30 2.26 -0.03
N PHE A 106 3.53 0.95 -0.27
CA PHE A 106 4.49 0.15 0.50
C PHE A 106 5.18 -0.89 -0.38
N THR A 107 6.38 -1.33 0.01
CA THR A 107 7.17 -2.28 -0.78
C THR A 107 7.95 -3.27 0.07
N SER A 108 8.40 -4.35 -0.53
CA SER A 108 9.40 -5.26 0.02
C SER A 108 10.50 -5.54 -1.00
N SER A 109 11.72 -5.79 -0.54
CA SER A 109 12.85 -6.12 -1.41
C SER A 109 13.75 -7.18 -0.77
N SER A 110 14.47 -7.95 -1.58
CA SER A 110 15.42 -8.96 -1.10
C SER A 110 16.71 -8.36 -0.55
N SER A 111 17.09 -7.16 -0.99
CA SER A 111 18.29 -6.47 -0.51
C SER A 111 17.96 -5.10 0.05
N LEU A 112 18.79 -4.62 1.00
CA LEU A 112 18.58 -3.34 1.69
C LEU A 112 18.53 -2.16 0.70
N HIS A 113 19.43 -2.16 -0.28
CA HIS A 113 19.52 -1.14 -1.33
C HIS A 113 18.90 -1.59 -2.67
N GLY A 114 17.90 -2.48 -2.63
CA GLY A 114 17.25 -3.09 -3.81
C GLY A 114 16.19 -2.24 -4.49
N GLY A 115 16.27 -0.91 -4.39
CA GLY A 115 15.34 0.01 -5.03
C GLY A 115 14.04 0.18 -4.26
N GLN A 116 14.08 0.16 -2.93
CA GLN A 116 12.88 0.36 -2.09
C GLN A 116 12.26 1.73 -2.36
N GLU A 117 13.05 2.82 -2.28
CA GLU A 117 12.58 4.19 -2.47
C GLU A 117 12.07 4.43 -3.90
N THR A 118 12.82 3.98 -4.91
CA THR A 118 12.41 4.15 -6.31
C THR A 118 11.11 3.40 -6.61
N THR A 119 10.94 2.20 -6.08
CA THR A 119 9.68 1.45 -6.20
C THR A 119 8.51 2.21 -5.59
N LEU A 120 8.67 2.77 -4.39
CA LEU A 120 7.65 3.60 -3.74
C LEU A 120 7.32 4.84 -4.58
N LEU A 121 8.33 5.59 -5.01
CA LEU A 121 8.15 6.81 -5.81
C LEU A 121 7.47 6.52 -7.16
N THR A 122 7.85 5.44 -7.84
CA THR A 122 7.21 5.08 -9.12
C THR A 122 5.76 4.63 -8.95
N MET A 123 5.39 4.00 -7.82
CA MET A 123 3.98 3.69 -7.51
C MET A 123 3.13 4.93 -7.21
N MET A 124 3.73 6.03 -6.74
CA MET A 124 3.00 7.29 -6.49
C MET A 124 2.57 7.99 -7.78
N LEU A 125 3.34 7.84 -8.87
CA LEU A 125 3.05 8.54 -10.13
C LEU A 125 1.65 8.24 -10.68
N PRO A 126 1.22 6.97 -10.85
CA PRO A 126 -0.14 6.68 -11.31
C PRO A 126 -1.22 7.16 -10.33
N LEU A 127 -0.96 7.16 -9.02
CA LEU A 127 -1.90 7.67 -8.03
C LEU A 127 -2.10 9.20 -8.18
N LEU A 128 -1.03 9.94 -8.46
CA LEU A 128 -1.12 11.37 -8.81
C LEU A 128 -1.91 11.60 -10.08
N HIS A 129 -1.77 10.73 -11.11
CA HIS A 129 -2.58 10.79 -12.32
C HIS A 129 -4.06 10.54 -12.04
N HIS A 130 -4.40 9.73 -11.05
CA HIS A 130 -5.77 9.55 -10.55
C HIS A 130 -6.28 10.72 -9.69
N GLY A 131 -5.49 11.79 -9.50
CA GLY A 131 -5.86 12.95 -8.69
C GLY A 131 -5.86 12.70 -7.18
N MET A 132 -5.14 11.66 -6.71
CA MET A 132 -5.10 11.31 -5.29
C MET A 132 -4.11 12.16 -4.50
N LEU A 133 -4.36 12.28 -3.19
CA LEU A 133 -3.50 12.98 -2.24
C LEU A 133 -2.49 12.01 -1.61
N ILE A 134 -1.22 12.12 -1.99
CA ILE A 134 -0.19 11.20 -1.53
C ILE A 134 0.21 11.46 -0.08
N ALA A 135 0.12 10.44 0.76
CA ALA A 135 0.55 10.46 2.16
C ALA A 135 1.86 9.65 2.33
N GLY A 136 2.91 10.33 2.80
CA GLY A 136 4.14 9.70 3.26
C GLY A 136 4.14 9.50 4.78
N LEU A 137 5.25 9.00 5.32
CA LEU A 137 5.50 8.88 6.76
C LEU A 137 6.31 10.10 7.26
N PRO A 138 5.83 10.83 8.27
CA PRO A 138 6.56 11.97 8.81
C PRO A 138 7.69 11.51 9.75
N TYR A 139 8.75 12.29 9.88
CA TYR A 139 9.86 12.01 10.81
C TYR A 139 9.48 12.13 12.30
N SER A 140 8.25 12.53 12.63
CA SER A 140 7.70 12.35 13.97
C SER A 140 7.51 10.86 14.33
N GLU A 141 7.47 9.96 13.34
CA GLU A 141 7.55 8.52 13.55
C GLU A 141 9.00 8.13 13.87
N LYS A 142 9.30 7.96 15.14
CA LYS A 142 10.66 7.66 15.63
C LYS A 142 11.29 6.42 14.96
N ALA A 143 10.47 5.48 14.50
CA ALA A 143 10.94 4.31 13.78
C ALA A 143 11.70 4.66 12.50
N LEU A 144 11.42 5.80 11.84
CA LEU A 144 12.20 6.27 10.68
C LEU A 144 13.63 6.69 11.05
N LEU A 145 13.84 7.18 12.28
CA LEU A 145 15.16 7.60 12.73
C LEU A 145 16.03 6.43 13.22
N HIS A 146 15.41 5.32 13.59
CA HIS A 146 16.07 4.20 14.25
C HIS A 146 16.04 2.90 13.44
N THR A 147 15.47 2.91 12.23
CA THR A 147 15.46 1.70 11.41
C THR A 147 16.86 1.40 10.88
N GLU A 148 17.24 0.13 10.93
CA GLU A 148 18.47 -0.42 10.35
C GLU A 148 18.13 -1.43 9.23
N SER A 149 16.87 -1.40 8.78
CA SER A 149 16.31 -2.31 7.75
C SER A 149 15.43 -1.55 6.78
N GLY A 150 14.18 -1.96 6.62
CA GLY A 150 13.20 -1.23 5.81
C GLY A 150 12.63 -0.01 6.53
N GLY A 151 11.90 0.80 5.77
CA GLY A 151 11.24 2.00 6.27
C GLY A 151 11.83 3.29 5.69
N THR A 152 10.98 4.05 5.02
CA THR A 152 11.33 5.31 4.37
C THR A 152 10.24 6.35 4.59
N PRO A 153 10.53 7.67 4.41
CA PRO A 153 9.49 8.70 4.46
C PRO A 153 8.48 8.59 3.32
N TYR A 154 8.82 7.91 2.22
CA TYR A 154 7.93 7.69 1.07
C TYR A 154 6.89 6.60 1.33
N GLY A 155 7.15 5.70 2.28
CA GLY A 155 6.26 4.62 2.67
C GLY A 155 6.97 3.51 3.43
N PRO A 156 6.22 2.60 4.08
CA PRO A 156 6.79 1.44 4.71
C PRO A 156 7.49 0.55 3.68
N SER A 157 8.66 0.05 4.03
CA SER A 157 9.35 -0.96 3.25
C SER A 157 9.85 -2.09 4.15
N HIS A 158 10.10 -3.25 3.56
CA HIS A 158 10.63 -4.43 4.26
C HIS A 158 11.81 -5.01 3.50
N TRP A 159 12.92 -5.18 4.20
CA TRP A 159 14.05 -5.95 3.70
C TRP A 159 13.87 -7.42 4.05
N SER A 160 13.46 -8.24 3.07
CA SER A 160 13.07 -9.65 3.28
C SER A 160 14.26 -10.63 3.29
N GLY A 161 15.46 -10.20 2.93
CA GLY A 161 16.61 -11.08 2.73
C GLY A 161 16.56 -11.82 1.38
N ASN A 162 17.66 -12.45 1.01
CA ASN A 162 17.78 -13.17 -0.28
C ASN A 162 16.89 -14.41 -0.36
N ASP A 163 16.64 -15.05 0.77
CA ASP A 163 15.76 -16.20 0.94
C ASP A 163 14.29 -15.81 1.12
N SER A 164 14.00 -14.52 1.28
CA SER A 164 12.67 -13.98 1.58
C SER A 164 12.10 -14.42 2.94
N GLU A 165 12.92 -14.91 3.86
CA GLU A 165 12.52 -15.45 5.16
C GLU A 165 12.71 -14.47 6.32
N ARG A 166 13.40 -13.34 6.09
CA ARG A 166 13.61 -12.35 7.15
C ARG A 166 12.26 -11.85 7.68
N VAL A 167 12.14 -11.85 9.00
CA VAL A 167 10.94 -11.40 9.70
C VAL A 167 10.87 -9.87 9.69
N ILE A 168 9.67 -9.33 9.49
CA ILE A 168 9.39 -7.89 9.64
C ILE A 168 9.75 -7.48 11.07
N ASP A 169 10.71 -6.58 11.21
CA ASP A 169 11.18 -6.14 12.52
C ASP A 169 10.24 -5.12 13.18
N LYS A 170 10.61 -4.68 14.39
CA LYS A 170 9.79 -3.77 15.20
C LYS A 170 9.59 -2.41 14.51
N ASN A 171 10.62 -1.86 13.87
CA ASN A 171 10.54 -0.54 13.22
C ASN A 171 9.71 -0.63 11.94
N GLU A 172 9.97 -1.61 11.09
CA GLU A 172 9.17 -1.88 9.88
C GLU A 172 7.68 -2.09 10.22
N LYS A 173 7.39 -2.88 11.28
CA LYS A 173 6.03 -3.09 11.79
C LYS A 173 5.38 -1.79 12.24
N ASN A 174 6.08 -0.97 13.03
CA ASN A 174 5.54 0.30 13.52
C ASN A 174 5.22 1.25 12.37
N LEU A 175 6.07 1.29 11.33
CA LEU A 175 5.84 2.12 10.14
C LEU A 175 4.64 1.62 9.31
N CYS A 176 4.43 0.30 9.20
CA CYS A 176 3.23 -0.24 8.57
C CYS A 176 1.95 0.18 9.34
N LEU A 177 1.95 0.04 10.67
CA LEU A 177 0.82 0.46 11.51
C LEU A 177 0.57 1.97 11.40
N ALA A 178 1.62 2.79 11.46
CA ALA A 178 1.53 4.24 11.35
C ALA A 178 0.96 4.67 9.98
N MET A 179 1.38 4.03 8.87
CA MET A 179 0.85 4.34 7.54
C MET A 179 -0.64 4.04 7.44
N GLY A 180 -1.08 2.86 7.89
CA GLY A 180 -2.50 2.50 7.87
C GLY A 180 -3.35 3.49 8.67
N LYS A 181 -2.92 3.81 9.90
CA LYS A 181 -3.58 4.81 10.74
C LYS A 181 -3.64 6.18 10.07
N ARG A 182 -2.54 6.64 9.47
CA ARG A 182 -2.44 7.96 8.84
C ARG A 182 -3.39 8.11 7.65
N VAL A 183 -3.47 7.11 6.77
CA VAL A 183 -4.39 7.14 5.62
C VAL A 183 -5.84 7.11 6.09
N ALA A 184 -6.17 6.30 7.10
CA ALA A 184 -7.50 6.26 7.70
C ALA A 184 -7.90 7.61 8.34
N ASP A 185 -6.99 8.25 9.09
CA ASP A 185 -7.22 9.58 9.67
C ASP A 185 -7.47 10.65 8.60
N PHE A 186 -6.73 10.62 7.47
CA PHE A 186 -6.97 11.54 6.35
C PHE A 186 -8.29 11.24 5.63
N ALA A 187 -8.58 9.99 5.33
CA ALA A 187 -9.84 9.59 4.70
C ALA A 187 -11.05 10.03 5.54
N LYS A 188 -10.99 9.83 6.86
CA LYS A 188 -12.04 10.27 7.80
C LYS A 188 -12.22 11.78 7.77
N ARG A 189 -11.14 12.56 7.82
CA ARG A 189 -11.21 14.04 7.81
C ARG A 189 -11.79 14.57 6.51
N LEU A 190 -11.32 14.07 5.36
CA LEU A 190 -11.77 14.51 4.05
C LEU A 190 -13.23 14.16 3.81
N LYS A 191 -13.68 12.97 4.21
CA LYS A 191 -15.09 12.56 4.07
C LYS A 191 -16.04 13.32 4.98
N LEU A 192 -15.60 13.80 6.15
CA LEU A 192 -16.40 14.62 7.06
C LEU A 192 -16.47 16.09 6.64
N SER A 193 -15.61 16.52 5.71
CA SER A 193 -15.56 17.90 5.22
C SER A 193 -16.40 18.12 3.96
N ASN A 194 -16.86 17.04 3.35
CA ASN A 194 -17.79 17.02 2.20
C ASN A 194 -19.21 16.71 2.68
#